data_ac0b642003a64a65f3e2287fce9f26e4
#
_entry.id   ac0b642003a64a65f3e2287fce9f26e4
#
_cell.length_a   1.000
_cell.length_b   1.000
_cell.length_c   1.000
_cell.angle_alpha   90.00
_cell.angle_beta   90.00
_cell.angle_gamma   90.00
#
_symmetry.space_group_name_H-M   'P 1'
#
loop_
_entity.id
_entity.type
_entity.pdbx_description
1 polymer ?
#
loop_
_entity_poly.entity_id
_entity_poly.type
_entity_poly.pdbx_seq_one_letter_code
_entity_poly.pdbx_strand_id
1 'polypeptide(L)'
;MNKLIGFLFLLVFTSNKLDAQKTILPGAYQTNEYFPLLKDKRVGLFTNQTAIVGKGHLIDTLLKAGIKIQKVFTPEHGLRGTADAGEKVNDALDEKTGIPIVSLYGKKNAPAKEDLEDIDILLFDVQDVGARFYTYINSLQYYMESAMANNKPLIVLDRPNPNGHYVDGPILETPYVSGVGKQSIPIVYGMTMGEYALMLRGEKWMKMDSSKANQNANWSLQIIRNKNYTHQSMYTLPIAPSPNLPDMASILWYPTTCLVEGTVMSEGRGSAHAFAYIGHPSITNKSFSFTPNPRVGAMSSKLYGQQCNGWDLTKQTPPKDKIDLALIIEMYKSFPQKDSFFLAPKTKEPTAYFFNKLAGNAQLMQQLKDGASEADIRKTWEPGLTAFKKIRKKYLLYP
;
A
#
# COMPACT_ATOMS: atom_id res chain seq x y z
N MET A 1 11.96 -67.34 -43.85
CA MET A 1 12.62 -66.02 -44.07
C MET A 1 11.74 -64.97 -43.45
N ASN A 2 11.98 -64.66 -42.18
CA ASN A 2 11.23 -63.63 -41.43
C ASN A 2 12.05 -62.36 -41.42
N LYS A 3 11.54 -61.27 -42.04
CA LYS A 3 12.13 -59.93 -41.94
C LYS A 3 11.61 -59.23 -40.71
N LEU A 4 12.49 -58.99 -39.73
CA LEU A 4 12.26 -58.12 -38.57
C LEU A 4 12.41 -56.66 -39.02
N ILE A 5 11.36 -55.87 -38.97
CA ILE A 5 11.40 -54.41 -39.17
C ILE A 5 11.53 -53.76 -37.80
N GLY A 6 12.76 -53.26 -37.50
CA GLY A 6 12.99 -52.49 -36.29
C GLY A 6 12.47 -51.03 -36.43
N PHE A 7 11.52 -50.67 -35.59
CA PHE A 7 11.07 -49.24 -35.47
C PHE A 7 12.01 -48.53 -34.50
N LEU A 8 12.76 -47.58 -35.04
CA LEU A 8 13.62 -46.68 -34.27
C LEU A 8 12.77 -45.52 -33.75
N PHE A 9 12.44 -45.52 -32.48
CA PHE A 9 11.78 -44.40 -31.82
C PHE A 9 12.81 -43.28 -31.54
N LEU A 10 12.73 -42.19 -32.29
CA LEU A 10 13.54 -41.00 -32.04
C LEU A 10 12.88 -40.20 -30.89
N LEU A 11 13.42 -40.30 -29.66
CA LEU A 11 13.01 -39.46 -28.55
C LEU A 11 13.59 -38.03 -28.74
N VAL A 12 12.75 -37.12 -29.19
CA VAL A 12 13.07 -35.69 -29.22
C VAL A 12 12.95 -35.13 -27.82
N PHE A 13 14.07 -34.99 -27.12
CA PHE A 13 14.16 -34.24 -25.87
C PHE A 13 14.02 -32.73 -26.19
N THR A 14 12.83 -32.17 -26.05
CA THR A 14 12.66 -30.73 -25.99
C THR A 14 13.18 -30.26 -24.64
N SER A 15 14.38 -29.72 -24.59
CA SER A 15 14.92 -29.04 -23.43
C SER A 15 14.13 -27.72 -23.27
N ASN A 16 13.09 -27.74 -22.44
CA ASN A 16 12.51 -26.51 -21.91
C ASN A 16 13.60 -25.82 -21.08
N LYS A 17 14.25 -24.82 -21.64
CA LYS A 17 15.03 -23.86 -20.88
C LYS A 17 14.06 -23.18 -19.93
N LEU A 18 14.03 -23.59 -18.66
CA LEU A 18 13.50 -22.74 -17.59
C LEU A 18 14.39 -21.50 -17.58
N ASP A 19 13.92 -20.42 -18.20
CA ASP A 19 14.53 -19.11 -18.00
C ASP A 19 14.45 -18.82 -16.49
N ALA A 20 15.58 -18.85 -15.83
CA ALA A 20 15.68 -18.48 -14.42
C ALA A 20 15.11 -17.05 -14.29
N GLN A 21 14.00 -16.91 -13.60
CA GLN A 21 13.34 -15.62 -13.41
C GLN A 21 14.36 -14.65 -12.81
N LYS A 22 14.70 -13.60 -13.55
CA LYS A 22 15.66 -12.58 -13.11
C LYS A 22 15.17 -11.93 -11.83
N THR A 23 16.05 -11.80 -10.84
CA THR A 23 15.73 -11.15 -9.57
C THR A 23 15.19 -9.73 -9.81
N ILE A 24 14.04 -9.44 -9.22
CA ILE A 24 13.45 -8.12 -9.24
C ILE A 24 14.27 -7.21 -8.31
N LEU A 25 14.70 -6.07 -8.82
CA LEU A 25 15.46 -5.08 -8.06
C LEU A 25 14.65 -3.78 -8.00
N PRO A 26 14.25 -3.32 -6.79
CA PRO A 26 13.65 -2.00 -6.60
C PRO A 26 14.50 -0.86 -7.15
N GLY A 27 13.87 0.29 -7.45
CA GLY A 27 14.56 1.47 -7.95
C GLY A 27 15.76 1.90 -7.09
N ALA A 28 15.66 1.73 -5.78
CA ALA A 28 16.76 2.00 -4.85
C ALA A 28 18.06 1.22 -5.13
N TYR A 29 18.00 0.10 -5.85
CA TYR A 29 19.18 -0.68 -6.26
C TYR A 29 19.86 -0.10 -7.51
N GLN A 30 19.21 0.80 -8.25
CA GLN A 30 19.75 1.43 -9.46
C GLN A 30 20.63 2.64 -9.12
N THR A 31 21.59 2.47 -8.22
CA THR A 31 22.42 3.56 -7.66
C THR A 31 23.13 4.38 -8.74
N ASN A 32 23.53 3.76 -9.85
CA ASN A 32 24.15 4.43 -10.98
C ASN A 32 23.23 5.46 -11.66
N GLU A 33 21.91 5.33 -11.51
CA GLU A 33 20.95 6.25 -12.12
C GLU A 33 20.70 7.49 -11.25
N TYR A 34 20.73 7.38 -9.93
CA TYR A 34 20.37 8.51 -9.06
C TYR A 34 21.52 9.07 -8.21
N PHE A 35 22.59 8.32 -7.92
CA PHE A 35 23.75 8.89 -7.19
C PHE A 35 24.36 10.11 -7.89
N PRO A 36 24.56 10.11 -9.22
CA PRO A 36 25.06 11.31 -9.90
C PRO A 36 24.15 12.54 -9.74
N LEU A 37 22.83 12.32 -9.60
CA LEU A 37 21.85 13.40 -9.40
C LEU A 37 21.87 13.98 -7.98
N LEU A 38 22.33 13.19 -7.00
CA LEU A 38 22.41 13.56 -5.59
C LEU A 38 23.78 14.11 -5.19
N LYS A 39 24.80 13.92 -6.06
CA LYS A 39 26.18 14.38 -5.78
C LYS A 39 26.20 15.88 -5.51
N ASP A 40 26.90 16.28 -4.44
CA ASP A 40 27.06 17.67 -4.00
C ASP A 40 25.74 18.40 -3.65
N LYS A 41 24.64 17.64 -3.45
CA LYS A 41 23.33 18.16 -3.06
C LYS A 41 23.01 17.86 -1.59
N ARG A 42 22.29 18.78 -0.95
CA ARG A 42 21.68 18.58 0.36
C ARG A 42 20.34 17.85 0.15
N VAL A 43 20.29 16.57 0.54
CA VAL A 43 19.15 15.68 0.27
C VAL A 43 18.17 15.69 1.43
N GLY A 44 16.88 15.90 1.12
CA GLY A 44 15.76 15.60 2.01
C GLY A 44 15.19 14.22 1.62
N LEU A 45 15.26 13.26 2.53
CA LEU A 45 14.86 11.87 2.26
C LEU A 45 13.55 11.52 2.96
N PHE A 46 12.49 11.20 2.21
CA PHE A 46 11.28 10.59 2.77
C PHE A 46 11.44 9.08 2.79
N THR A 47 11.42 8.46 3.98
CA THR A 47 11.68 7.02 4.13
C THR A 47 11.18 6.44 5.45
N ASN A 48 11.20 5.11 5.53
CA ASN A 48 10.97 4.34 6.74
C ASN A 48 11.78 3.03 6.71
N GLN A 49 11.53 2.11 7.64
CA GLN A 49 12.23 0.82 7.75
C GLN A 49 12.26 -0.02 6.46
N THR A 50 11.34 0.23 5.53
CA THR A 50 11.22 -0.58 4.31
C THR A 50 12.26 -0.25 3.24
N ALA A 51 12.98 0.85 3.39
CA ALA A 51 13.96 1.32 2.41
C ALA A 51 15.27 0.49 2.44
N ILE A 52 15.13 -0.81 2.15
CA ILE A 52 16.26 -1.76 2.15
C ILE A 52 16.94 -1.79 0.76
N VAL A 53 18.28 -1.73 0.77
CA VAL A 53 19.15 -1.91 -0.40
C VAL A 53 20.20 -2.96 -0.05
N GLY A 54 20.12 -4.13 -0.67
CA GLY A 54 20.93 -5.28 -0.28
C GLY A 54 20.64 -5.74 1.15
N LYS A 55 21.64 -5.68 2.02
CA LYS A 55 21.54 -6.05 3.44
C LYS A 55 21.41 -4.83 4.37
N GLY A 56 21.36 -3.61 3.84
CA GLY A 56 21.37 -2.37 4.62
C GLY A 56 20.20 -1.45 4.29
N HIS A 57 20.05 -0.43 5.12
CA HIS A 57 19.06 0.63 4.86
C HIS A 57 19.59 1.63 3.83
N LEU A 58 18.71 2.27 3.07
CA LEU A 58 19.07 3.28 2.06
C LEU A 58 19.89 4.43 2.67
N ILE A 59 19.60 4.87 3.89
CA ILE A 59 20.39 5.91 4.60
C ILE A 59 21.86 5.49 4.65
N ASP A 60 22.15 4.26 5.10
CA ASP A 60 23.54 3.76 5.19
C ASP A 60 24.20 3.68 3.81
N THR A 61 23.44 3.32 2.78
CA THR A 61 23.92 3.23 1.39
C THR A 61 24.28 4.61 0.84
N LEU A 62 23.43 5.62 1.07
CA LEU A 62 23.68 7.00 0.65
C LEU A 62 24.88 7.61 1.38
N LEU A 63 24.97 7.45 2.71
CA LEU A 63 26.07 7.97 3.52
C LEU A 63 27.41 7.36 3.11
N LYS A 64 27.47 6.04 2.86
CA LYS A 64 28.67 5.35 2.35
C LYS A 64 29.13 5.88 0.98
N ALA A 65 28.19 6.35 0.16
CA ALA A 65 28.49 6.96 -1.13
C ALA A 65 28.87 8.45 -1.03
N GLY A 66 28.96 9.01 0.19
CA GLY A 66 29.28 10.42 0.41
C GLY A 66 28.11 11.37 0.11
N ILE A 67 26.89 10.87 -0.04
CA ILE A 67 25.69 11.70 -0.26
C ILE A 67 25.29 12.38 1.06
N LYS A 68 25.10 13.69 1.02
CA LYS A 68 24.74 14.49 2.19
C LYS A 68 23.23 14.45 2.44
N ILE A 69 22.79 13.63 3.39
CA ILE A 69 21.40 13.64 3.87
C ILE A 69 21.25 14.76 4.89
N GLN A 70 20.48 15.78 4.54
CA GLN A 70 20.26 16.96 5.40
C GLN A 70 19.16 16.70 6.42
N LYS A 71 18.07 16.01 6.00
CA LYS A 71 16.92 15.68 6.82
C LYS A 71 16.28 14.37 6.35
N VAL A 72 15.70 13.65 7.29
CA VAL A 72 14.83 12.51 7.01
C VAL A 72 13.39 12.88 7.34
N PHE A 73 12.46 12.64 6.41
CA PHE A 73 11.02 12.77 6.61
C PHE A 73 10.42 11.39 6.76
N THR A 74 9.53 11.22 7.73
CA THR A 74 8.96 9.88 8.03
C THR A 74 7.44 9.90 8.01
N PRO A 75 6.80 8.81 7.48
CA PRO A 75 5.36 8.62 7.56
C PRO A 75 4.93 8.12 8.95
N GLU A 76 3.66 7.70 9.03
CA GLU A 76 3.12 6.88 10.13
C GLU A 76 4.07 5.72 10.48
N HIS A 77 4.14 5.35 11.74
CA HIS A 77 5.06 4.39 12.35
C HIS A 77 6.53 4.85 12.46
N GLY A 78 6.90 6.02 11.90
CA GLY A 78 8.24 6.61 12.03
C GLY A 78 9.34 5.89 11.24
N LEU A 79 10.59 6.28 11.46
CA LEU A 79 11.74 5.73 10.70
C LEU A 79 11.97 4.23 10.96
N ARG A 80 11.71 3.75 12.16
CA ARG A 80 11.96 2.36 12.56
C ARG A 80 10.72 1.46 12.39
N GLY A 81 9.56 2.04 12.06
CA GLY A 81 8.33 1.29 11.84
C GLY A 81 7.76 0.62 13.10
N THR A 82 7.94 1.22 14.27
CA THR A 82 7.54 0.62 15.55
C THR A 82 6.39 1.31 16.26
N ALA A 83 6.04 2.55 15.88
CA ALA A 83 4.93 3.28 16.47
C ALA A 83 3.58 2.63 16.14
N ASP A 84 2.61 2.74 17.05
CA ASP A 84 1.25 2.21 16.87
C ASP A 84 0.51 2.94 15.72
N ALA A 85 -0.48 2.27 15.14
CA ALA A 85 -1.36 2.90 14.15
C ALA A 85 -2.09 4.10 14.78
N GLY A 86 -1.98 5.28 14.15
CA GLY A 86 -2.55 6.52 14.68
C GLY A 86 -1.71 7.20 15.76
N GLU A 87 -0.60 6.62 16.20
CA GLU A 87 0.30 7.23 17.18
C GLU A 87 1.02 8.45 16.61
N LYS A 88 1.09 9.52 17.40
CA LYS A 88 1.83 10.73 17.01
C LYS A 88 3.32 10.51 17.16
N VAL A 89 4.04 10.54 16.05
CA VAL A 89 5.51 10.50 16.03
C VAL A 89 6.03 11.93 16.07
N ASN A 90 6.91 12.24 17.01
CA ASN A 90 7.54 13.57 17.13
C ASN A 90 8.81 13.67 16.28
N ASP A 91 9.23 14.90 16.01
CA ASP A 91 10.55 15.20 15.44
C ASP A 91 11.65 14.73 16.41
N ALA A 92 12.74 14.20 15.86
CA ALA A 92 13.82 13.59 16.62
C ALA A 92 15.18 13.72 15.89
N LEU A 93 16.25 13.22 16.49
CA LEU A 93 17.50 12.91 15.80
C LEU A 93 17.61 11.38 15.64
N ASP A 94 18.06 10.92 14.49
CA ASP A 94 18.40 9.50 14.34
C ASP A 94 19.61 9.16 15.19
N GLU A 95 19.45 8.32 16.18
CA GLU A 95 20.48 7.97 17.15
C GLU A 95 21.77 7.43 16.51
N LYS A 96 21.65 6.76 15.36
CA LYS A 96 22.77 6.15 14.65
C LYS A 96 23.59 7.15 13.85
N THR A 97 22.94 8.15 13.24
CA THR A 97 23.56 9.04 12.25
C THR A 97 23.59 10.49 12.67
N GLY A 98 22.81 10.87 13.69
CA GLY A 98 22.62 12.26 14.12
C GLY A 98 21.79 13.11 13.13
N ILE A 99 21.20 12.50 12.10
CA ILE A 99 20.40 13.22 11.09
C ILE A 99 19.06 13.63 11.69
N PRO A 100 18.62 14.89 11.50
CA PRO A 100 17.28 15.32 11.93
C PRO A 100 16.17 14.53 11.25
N ILE A 101 15.22 14.04 12.06
CA ILE A 101 13.99 13.35 11.62
C ILE A 101 12.84 14.32 11.82
N VAL A 102 12.06 14.54 10.75
CA VAL A 102 10.85 15.33 10.74
C VAL A 102 9.67 14.40 10.49
N SER A 103 8.76 14.31 11.45
CA SER A 103 7.55 13.50 11.33
C SER A 103 6.52 14.19 10.42
N LEU A 104 6.06 13.49 9.39
CA LEU A 104 4.97 13.91 8.53
C LEU A 104 3.68 13.12 8.84
N TYR A 105 3.45 12.84 10.13
CA TYR A 105 2.24 12.19 10.63
C TYR A 105 1.71 12.87 11.89
N GLY A 106 0.44 13.19 11.89
CA GLY A 106 -0.26 13.79 13.03
C GLY A 106 -0.35 15.31 12.97
N LYS A 107 0.70 16.06 13.35
CA LYS A 107 0.69 17.54 13.37
C LYS A 107 0.74 18.15 11.97
N LYS A 108 1.52 17.56 11.06
CA LYS A 108 1.67 17.96 9.66
C LYS A 108 1.78 16.72 8.79
N ASN A 109 1.30 16.81 7.54
CA ASN A 109 1.32 15.70 6.58
C ASN A 109 2.28 15.96 5.40
N ALA A 110 2.85 17.17 5.33
CA ALA A 110 3.79 17.58 4.30
C ALA A 110 4.92 18.38 4.93
N PRO A 111 6.13 18.42 4.35
CA PRO A 111 7.16 19.35 4.75
C PRO A 111 6.66 20.79 4.64
N ALA A 112 6.87 21.60 5.66
CA ALA A 112 6.67 23.04 5.58
C ALA A 112 7.80 23.69 4.76
N LYS A 113 7.63 24.97 4.38
CA LYS A 113 8.67 25.70 3.63
C LYS A 113 10.00 25.71 4.37
N GLU A 114 9.95 25.94 5.67
CA GLU A 114 11.10 26.03 6.57
C GLU A 114 11.85 24.67 6.66
N ASP A 115 11.13 23.55 6.55
CA ASP A 115 11.75 22.22 6.50
C ASP A 115 12.62 22.03 5.25
N LEU A 116 12.36 22.80 4.18
CA LEU A 116 12.96 22.64 2.86
C LEU A 116 14.01 23.71 2.50
N GLU A 117 14.22 24.74 3.33
CA GLU A 117 15.14 25.86 3.02
C GLU A 117 16.59 25.39 2.80
N ASP A 118 17.05 24.44 3.59
CA ASP A 118 18.40 23.88 3.55
C ASP A 118 18.51 22.61 2.68
N ILE A 119 17.51 22.32 1.83
CA ILE A 119 17.43 21.14 0.95
C ILE A 119 17.50 21.58 -0.52
N ASP A 120 18.31 20.88 -1.31
CA ASP A 120 18.46 21.13 -2.74
C ASP A 120 17.61 20.18 -3.60
N ILE A 121 17.43 18.93 -3.13
CA ILE A 121 16.70 17.88 -3.82
C ILE A 121 16.02 16.96 -2.82
N LEU A 122 14.86 16.46 -3.22
CA LEU A 122 14.06 15.52 -2.44
C LEU A 122 14.14 14.12 -3.02
N LEU A 123 14.20 13.12 -2.14
CA LEU A 123 14.20 11.71 -2.47
C LEU A 123 13.06 11.02 -1.72
N PHE A 124 12.35 10.11 -2.38
CA PHE A 124 11.24 9.36 -1.79
C PHE A 124 11.47 7.86 -1.95
N ASP A 125 11.45 7.11 -0.85
CA ASP A 125 11.63 5.67 -0.84
C ASP A 125 10.88 5.01 0.33
N VAL A 126 9.69 4.49 0.06
CA VAL A 126 8.91 3.64 0.98
C VAL A 126 8.20 2.54 0.21
N GLN A 127 7.93 1.39 0.87
CA GLN A 127 7.19 0.28 0.30
C GLN A 127 5.69 0.48 0.51
N ASP A 128 4.92 0.51 -0.57
CA ASP A 128 3.46 0.45 -0.58
C ASP A 128 2.96 -0.99 -0.77
N VAL A 129 1.68 -1.23 -0.48
CA VAL A 129 1.06 -2.56 -0.62
C VAL A 129 -0.07 -2.62 -1.66
N GLY A 130 -0.32 -1.53 -2.40
CA GLY A 130 -1.26 -1.50 -3.52
C GLY A 130 -2.73 -1.41 -3.16
N ALA A 131 -3.05 -1.02 -1.93
CA ALA A 131 -4.41 -0.80 -1.47
C ALA A 131 -4.64 0.67 -1.11
N ARG A 132 -5.71 1.31 -1.63
CA ARG A 132 -6.00 2.74 -1.47
C ARG A 132 -5.95 3.23 -0.03
N PHE A 133 -6.42 2.45 0.90
CA PHE A 133 -6.46 2.80 2.32
C PHE A 133 -5.12 2.58 3.06
N TYR A 134 -4.10 2.02 2.39
CA TYR A 134 -2.73 2.05 2.89
C TYR A 134 -2.11 3.40 2.55
N THR A 135 -1.91 4.25 3.57
CA THR A 135 -1.87 5.72 3.42
C THR A 135 -0.59 6.30 2.83
N TYR A 136 0.40 5.47 2.46
CA TYR A 136 1.66 5.97 1.90
C TYR A 136 1.50 6.64 0.52
N ILE A 137 0.48 6.27 -0.26
CA ILE A 137 0.12 7.00 -1.48
C ILE A 137 -0.35 8.44 -1.18
N ASN A 138 -1.00 8.66 -0.04
CA ASN A 138 -1.38 10.01 0.41
C ASN A 138 -0.14 10.79 0.87
N SER A 139 0.79 10.14 1.56
CA SER A 139 2.07 10.74 1.97
C SER A 139 2.90 11.16 0.76
N LEU A 140 2.95 10.31 -0.30
CA LEU A 140 3.58 10.67 -1.57
C LEU A 140 2.96 11.94 -2.17
N GLN A 141 1.63 11.99 -2.25
CA GLN A 141 0.93 13.16 -2.80
C GLN A 141 1.26 14.44 -2.01
N TYR A 142 1.20 14.40 -0.69
CA TYR A 142 1.55 15.56 0.14
C TYR A 142 3.00 15.99 -0.03
N TYR A 143 3.91 15.01 -0.13
CA TYR A 143 5.34 15.29 -0.34
C TYR A 143 5.59 15.92 -1.71
N MET A 144 4.93 15.42 -2.77
CA MET A 144 4.96 15.99 -4.12
C MET A 144 4.40 17.42 -4.17
N GLU A 145 3.25 17.65 -3.52
CA GLU A 145 2.62 18.99 -3.44
C GLU A 145 3.57 20.01 -2.79
N SER A 146 4.23 19.62 -1.67
CA SER A 146 5.21 20.47 -1.00
C SER A 146 6.48 20.69 -1.85
N ALA A 147 7.00 19.63 -2.47
CA ALA A 147 8.16 19.71 -3.37
C ALA A 147 7.92 20.68 -4.52
N MET A 148 6.78 20.56 -5.18
CA MET A 148 6.37 21.41 -6.31
C MET A 148 6.17 22.87 -5.87
N ALA A 149 5.46 23.10 -4.75
CA ALA A 149 5.19 24.44 -4.22
C ALA A 149 6.47 25.21 -3.86
N ASN A 150 7.53 24.49 -3.46
CA ASN A 150 8.84 25.05 -3.08
C ASN A 150 9.90 24.87 -4.17
N ASN A 151 9.52 24.48 -5.38
CA ASN A 151 10.42 24.25 -6.53
C ASN A 151 11.61 23.34 -6.20
N LYS A 152 11.40 22.30 -5.40
CA LYS A 152 12.43 21.31 -5.09
C LYS A 152 12.29 20.11 -6.02
N PRO A 153 13.31 19.74 -6.81
CA PRO A 153 13.31 18.52 -7.60
C PRO A 153 13.01 17.31 -6.72
N LEU A 154 12.23 16.36 -7.24
CA LEU A 154 11.90 15.12 -6.54
C LEU A 154 12.30 13.90 -7.36
N ILE A 155 12.99 12.97 -6.73
CA ILE A 155 13.26 11.62 -7.24
C ILE A 155 12.44 10.63 -6.42
N VAL A 156 11.67 9.77 -7.09
CA VAL A 156 10.98 8.63 -6.49
C VAL A 156 11.74 7.37 -6.85
N LEU A 157 12.25 6.65 -5.84
CA LEU A 157 12.82 5.32 -6.00
C LEU A 157 11.68 4.33 -5.96
N ASP A 158 11.27 3.86 -7.13
CA ASP A 158 10.09 3.02 -7.24
C ASP A 158 10.30 1.64 -6.60
N ARG A 159 9.22 1.04 -6.09
CA ARG A 159 9.21 -0.28 -5.48
C ARG A 159 8.13 -1.17 -6.08
N PRO A 160 8.38 -2.48 -6.23
CA PRO A 160 7.38 -3.41 -6.69
C PRO A 160 6.14 -3.38 -5.80
N ASN A 161 4.96 -3.36 -6.42
CA ASN A 161 3.69 -3.46 -5.70
C ASN A 161 3.29 -4.93 -5.56
N PRO A 162 3.15 -5.50 -4.35
CA PRO A 162 2.76 -6.91 -4.16
C PRO A 162 1.34 -7.21 -4.65
N ASN A 163 0.45 -6.21 -4.70
CA ASN A 163 -0.90 -6.29 -5.26
C ASN A 163 -1.01 -5.54 -6.61
N GLY A 164 0.11 -5.36 -7.33
CA GLY A 164 0.16 -4.61 -8.60
C GLY A 164 -0.48 -5.30 -9.79
N HIS A 165 -0.78 -6.60 -9.67
CA HIS A 165 -1.20 -7.47 -10.76
C HIS A 165 -2.69 -7.41 -11.10
N TYR A 166 -3.50 -6.69 -10.30
CA TYR A 166 -4.93 -6.52 -10.56
C TYR A 166 -5.46 -5.14 -10.18
N VAL A 167 -6.67 -4.85 -10.64
CA VAL A 167 -7.41 -3.61 -10.35
C VAL A 167 -8.82 -4.01 -9.97
N ASP A 168 -9.26 -3.72 -8.73
CA ASP A 168 -10.58 -4.12 -8.25
C ASP A 168 -11.10 -3.25 -7.10
N GLY A 169 -12.40 -3.37 -6.85
CA GLY A 169 -13.13 -2.66 -5.81
C GLY A 169 -13.76 -1.35 -6.28
N PRO A 170 -14.67 -0.80 -5.47
CA PRO A 170 -15.36 0.44 -5.83
C PRO A 170 -14.40 1.63 -5.86
N ILE A 171 -14.69 2.57 -6.78
CA ILE A 171 -13.98 3.85 -6.88
C ILE A 171 -14.37 4.73 -5.69
N LEU A 172 -13.38 5.48 -5.16
CA LEU A 172 -13.64 6.47 -4.13
C LEU A 172 -14.46 7.65 -4.70
N GLU A 173 -15.61 7.89 -4.12
CA GLU A 173 -16.45 9.04 -4.41
C GLU A 173 -16.09 10.24 -3.52
N THR A 174 -16.22 11.46 -4.06
CA THR A 174 -15.82 12.70 -3.38
C THR A 174 -16.36 12.85 -1.95
N PRO A 175 -17.64 12.50 -1.61
CA PRO A 175 -18.13 12.64 -0.25
C PRO A 175 -17.41 11.77 0.80
N TYR A 176 -16.70 10.71 0.36
CA TYR A 176 -16.01 9.75 1.23
C TYR A 176 -14.50 9.99 1.30
N VAL A 177 -13.99 11.05 0.68
CA VAL A 177 -12.59 11.47 0.79
C VAL A 177 -12.23 11.68 2.26
N SER A 178 -11.11 11.06 2.68
CA SER A 178 -10.70 11.04 4.09
C SER A 178 -9.19 10.70 4.21
N GLY A 179 -8.71 10.49 5.43
CA GLY A 179 -7.34 10.00 5.67
C GLY A 179 -7.03 8.66 4.98
N VAL A 180 -8.03 7.80 4.76
CA VAL A 180 -7.88 6.48 4.12
C VAL A 180 -8.16 6.48 2.61
N GLY A 181 -8.24 7.65 1.98
CA GLY A 181 -8.40 7.78 0.53
C GLY A 181 -8.58 9.23 0.10
N LYS A 182 -7.77 9.68 -0.85
CA LYS A 182 -7.79 11.07 -1.35
C LYS A 182 -8.29 11.19 -2.79
N GLN A 183 -7.94 10.25 -3.65
CA GLN A 183 -8.20 10.31 -5.08
C GLN A 183 -9.25 9.30 -5.50
N SER A 184 -10.00 9.60 -6.56
CA SER A 184 -11.04 8.74 -7.12
C SER A 184 -10.42 7.52 -7.84
N ILE A 185 -9.83 6.63 -7.06
CA ILE A 185 -9.23 5.36 -7.49
C ILE A 185 -9.92 4.18 -6.82
N PRO A 186 -9.85 2.96 -7.38
CA PRO A 186 -10.40 1.75 -6.75
C PRO A 186 -9.63 1.36 -5.49
N ILE A 187 -10.14 0.41 -4.73
CA ILE A 187 -9.46 -0.14 -3.55
C ILE A 187 -8.10 -0.69 -3.96
N VAL A 188 -8.05 -1.55 -4.98
CA VAL A 188 -6.79 -2.04 -5.57
C VAL A 188 -6.58 -1.32 -6.89
N TYR A 189 -5.58 -0.44 -6.93
CA TYR A 189 -5.35 0.43 -8.08
C TYR A 189 -4.31 -0.12 -9.06
N GLY A 190 -3.59 -1.20 -8.70
CA GLY A 190 -2.70 -1.93 -9.60
C GLY A 190 -1.54 -1.10 -10.19
N MET A 191 -0.95 -0.19 -9.42
CA MET A 191 0.16 0.67 -9.84
C MET A 191 1.26 0.67 -8.79
N THR A 192 2.50 0.91 -9.21
CA THR A 192 3.59 1.24 -8.30
C THR A 192 3.49 2.69 -7.81
N MET A 193 4.28 3.04 -6.78
CA MET A 193 4.35 4.42 -6.28
C MET A 193 4.83 5.39 -7.36
N GLY A 194 5.80 4.97 -8.18
CA GLY A 194 6.30 5.78 -9.31
C GLY A 194 5.24 6.03 -10.37
N GLU A 195 4.48 5.02 -10.75
CA GLU A 195 3.36 5.14 -11.68
C GLU A 195 2.25 6.03 -11.12
N TYR A 196 1.94 5.87 -9.83
CA TYR A 196 0.96 6.72 -9.15
C TYR A 196 1.40 8.19 -9.07
N ALA A 197 2.69 8.45 -8.83
CA ALA A 197 3.25 9.81 -8.88
C ALA A 197 3.05 10.47 -10.25
N LEU A 198 3.30 9.72 -11.34
CA LEU A 198 3.07 10.20 -12.69
C LEU A 198 1.58 10.49 -12.95
N MET A 199 0.69 9.63 -12.46
CA MET A 199 -0.76 9.83 -12.58
C MET A 199 -1.23 11.07 -11.79
N LEU A 200 -0.79 11.27 -10.56
CA LEU A 200 -1.11 12.46 -9.76
C LEU A 200 -0.75 13.74 -10.51
N ARG A 201 0.44 13.78 -11.13
CA ARG A 201 0.90 14.92 -11.93
C ARG A 201 0.10 15.07 -13.23
N GLY A 202 -0.05 13.98 -13.98
CA GLY A 202 -0.66 13.99 -15.32
C GLY A 202 -2.15 14.29 -15.31
N GLU A 203 -2.89 13.78 -14.32
CA GLU A 203 -4.31 14.06 -14.14
C GLU A 203 -4.57 15.36 -13.33
N LYS A 204 -3.51 16.09 -12.93
CA LYS A 204 -3.58 17.34 -12.16
C LYS A 204 -4.33 17.17 -10.83
N TRP A 205 -4.17 16.03 -10.16
CA TRP A 205 -4.84 15.73 -8.90
C TRP A 205 -4.17 16.34 -7.67
N MET A 206 -2.98 16.89 -7.85
CA MET A 206 -2.27 17.61 -6.79
C MET A 206 -2.84 19.02 -6.58
N LYS A 207 -2.81 19.50 -5.35
CA LYS A 207 -3.10 20.91 -5.06
C LYS A 207 -1.99 21.77 -5.70
N MET A 208 -2.41 22.70 -6.56
CA MET A 208 -1.50 23.59 -7.27
C MET A 208 -1.90 25.04 -6.98
N ASP A 209 -0.89 25.88 -6.72
CA ASP A 209 -1.07 27.32 -6.71
C ASP A 209 -1.11 27.82 -8.16
N SER A 210 -2.27 28.30 -8.60
CA SER A 210 -2.46 28.81 -9.96
C SER A 210 -1.56 30.01 -10.31
N SER A 211 -1.15 30.79 -9.32
CA SER A 211 -0.20 31.91 -9.51
C SER A 211 1.20 31.43 -9.90
N LYS A 212 1.53 30.15 -9.66
CA LYS A 212 2.81 29.50 -9.96
C LYS A 212 2.70 28.53 -11.16
N ALA A 213 1.78 28.73 -12.08
CA ALA A 213 1.51 27.79 -13.19
C ALA A 213 2.76 27.40 -13.98
N ASN A 214 3.62 28.36 -14.35
CA ASN A 214 4.88 28.12 -15.09
C ASN A 214 5.89 27.30 -14.26
N GLN A 215 6.01 27.58 -12.96
CA GLN A 215 6.86 26.80 -12.04
C GLN A 215 6.34 25.36 -11.94
N ASN A 216 5.04 25.17 -11.77
CA ASN A 216 4.42 23.87 -11.63
C ASN A 216 4.57 23.02 -12.90
N ALA A 217 4.48 23.63 -14.11
CA ALA A 217 4.70 22.96 -15.37
C ALA A 217 6.13 22.43 -15.55
N ASN A 218 7.13 23.21 -15.07
CA ASN A 218 8.56 22.92 -15.20
C ASN A 218 9.16 22.16 -14.00
N TRP A 219 8.35 21.86 -12.96
CA TRP A 219 8.83 21.15 -11.79
C TRP A 219 9.36 19.75 -12.15
N SER A 220 10.55 19.43 -11.63
CA SER A 220 11.24 18.19 -11.93
C SER A 220 10.78 17.05 -11.05
N LEU A 221 10.19 16.01 -11.67
CA LEU A 221 9.87 14.72 -11.07
C LEU A 221 10.55 13.62 -11.89
N GLN A 222 11.38 12.81 -11.24
CA GLN A 222 12.05 11.67 -11.84
C GLN A 222 11.69 10.38 -11.12
N ILE A 223 11.41 9.31 -11.87
CA ILE A 223 11.15 7.97 -11.32
C ILE A 223 12.33 7.07 -11.66
N ILE A 224 12.98 6.50 -10.64
CA ILE A 224 13.98 5.45 -10.80
C ILE A 224 13.24 4.11 -10.76
N ARG A 225 13.22 3.41 -11.90
CA ARG A 225 12.36 2.24 -12.11
C ARG A 225 12.89 0.98 -11.43
N ASN A 226 11.96 0.09 -11.11
CA ASN A 226 12.30 -1.29 -10.74
C ASN A 226 12.91 -2.01 -11.95
N LYS A 227 13.92 -2.84 -11.74
CA LYS A 227 14.50 -3.69 -12.78
C LYS A 227 13.89 -5.09 -12.72
N ASN A 228 13.61 -5.68 -13.87
CA ASN A 228 13.02 -7.02 -14.02
C ASN A 228 11.62 -7.18 -13.37
N TYR A 229 10.91 -6.09 -13.14
CA TYR A 229 9.54 -6.09 -12.65
C TYR A 229 8.55 -5.93 -13.79
N THR A 230 7.44 -6.66 -13.69
CA THR A 230 6.23 -6.49 -14.48
C THR A 230 5.02 -6.48 -13.55
N HIS A 231 3.87 -6.00 -14.00
CA HIS A 231 2.65 -6.09 -13.19
C HIS A 231 2.23 -7.53 -12.86
N GLN A 232 2.70 -8.52 -13.63
CA GLN A 232 2.43 -9.94 -13.34
C GLN A 232 3.44 -10.57 -12.37
N SER A 233 4.45 -9.81 -11.94
CA SER A 233 5.48 -10.31 -11.04
C SER A 233 4.94 -10.50 -9.62
N MET A 234 5.11 -11.70 -9.07
CA MET A 234 4.94 -11.92 -7.63
C MET A 234 6.18 -11.43 -6.90
N TYR A 235 6.01 -10.48 -5.99
CA TYR A 235 7.12 -9.91 -5.23
C TYR A 235 6.89 -10.10 -3.74
N THR A 236 7.78 -10.88 -3.11
CA THR A 236 7.80 -11.04 -1.65
C THR A 236 8.57 -9.89 -1.04
N LEU A 237 7.96 -9.16 -0.13
CA LEU A 237 8.59 -8.06 0.56
C LEU A 237 9.70 -8.55 1.47
N PRO A 238 10.91 -7.98 1.43
CA PRO A 238 12.03 -8.40 2.26
C PRO A 238 11.85 -8.02 3.75
N ILE A 239 10.96 -7.08 4.03
CA ILE A 239 10.65 -6.59 5.37
C ILE A 239 9.17 -6.20 5.45
N ALA A 240 8.56 -6.38 6.62
CA ALA A 240 7.18 -5.98 6.87
C ALA A 240 6.97 -4.48 6.62
N PRO A 241 5.97 -4.08 5.80
CA PRO A 241 5.73 -2.68 5.47
C PRO A 241 5.14 -1.90 6.65
N SER A 242 4.52 -2.60 7.60
CA SER A 242 3.94 -2.06 8.83
C SER A 242 3.92 -3.15 9.91
N PRO A 243 3.92 -2.80 11.20
CA PRO A 243 3.80 -3.78 12.29
C PRO A 243 2.53 -4.65 12.18
N ASN A 244 1.49 -4.11 11.55
CA ASN A 244 0.21 -4.79 11.36
C ASN A 244 0.07 -5.50 10.00
N LEU A 245 1.11 -5.55 9.19
CA LEU A 245 1.21 -6.39 7.99
C LEU A 245 2.48 -7.25 8.09
N PRO A 246 2.52 -8.20 9.05
CA PRO A 246 3.77 -8.87 9.45
C PRO A 246 4.29 -9.84 8.41
N ASP A 247 3.46 -10.32 7.49
CA ASP A 247 3.80 -11.35 6.51
C ASP A 247 3.03 -11.17 5.18
N MET A 248 3.38 -11.96 4.19
CA MET A 248 2.76 -11.91 2.86
C MET A 248 1.29 -12.32 2.87
N ALA A 249 0.85 -13.21 3.77
CA ALA A 249 -0.57 -13.54 3.88
C ALA A 249 -1.37 -12.30 4.30
N SER A 250 -0.93 -11.60 5.35
CA SER A 250 -1.52 -10.33 5.78
C SER A 250 -1.57 -9.31 4.64
N ILE A 251 -0.48 -9.15 3.87
CA ILE A 251 -0.36 -8.17 2.77
C ILE A 251 -1.32 -8.50 1.62
N LEU A 252 -1.42 -9.76 1.22
CA LEU A 252 -2.24 -10.17 0.09
C LEU A 252 -3.74 -10.23 0.44
N TRP A 253 -4.09 -10.51 1.70
CA TRP A 253 -5.46 -10.43 2.18
C TRP A 253 -5.92 -9.01 2.52
N TYR A 254 -4.99 -8.09 2.78
CA TYR A 254 -5.27 -6.71 3.22
C TYR A 254 -6.29 -5.97 2.35
N PRO A 255 -6.27 -6.03 1.01
CA PRO A 255 -7.28 -5.37 0.18
C PRO A 255 -8.72 -5.78 0.49
N THR A 256 -8.93 -7.02 0.92
CA THR A 256 -10.23 -7.54 1.36
C THR A 256 -10.49 -7.21 2.83
N THR A 257 -9.55 -7.57 3.69
CA THR A 257 -9.79 -7.64 5.14
C THR A 257 -9.68 -6.29 5.85
N CYS A 258 -9.07 -5.28 5.24
CA CYS A 258 -9.08 -3.92 5.79
C CYS A 258 -10.51 -3.35 5.91
N LEU A 259 -11.47 -3.79 5.10
CA LEU A 259 -12.88 -3.41 5.25
C LEU A 259 -13.45 -3.79 6.62
N VAL A 260 -12.89 -4.83 7.26
CA VAL A 260 -13.29 -5.27 8.61
C VAL A 260 -13.03 -4.21 9.68
N GLU A 261 -12.08 -3.29 9.47
CA GLU A 261 -11.86 -2.17 10.40
C GLU A 261 -13.10 -1.30 10.59
N GLY A 262 -13.98 -1.23 9.59
CA GLY A 262 -15.26 -0.54 9.64
C GLY A 262 -16.39 -1.34 10.31
N THR A 263 -16.09 -2.51 10.87
CA THR A 263 -17.05 -3.41 11.51
C THR A 263 -16.70 -3.66 12.99
N VAL A 264 -17.60 -4.30 13.72
CA VAL A 264 -17.34 -4.70 15.11
C VAL A 264 -16.39 -5.88 15.22
N MET A 265 -16.10 -6.58 14.15
CA MET A 265 -15.18 -7.72 14.15
C MET A 265 -13.73 -7.29 14.31
N SER A 266 -12.92 -8.15 14.90
CA SER A 266 -11.46 -8.00 14.93
C SER A 266 -10.89 -8.35 13.56
N GLU A 267 -10.05 -7.46 13.02
CA GLU A 267 -9.18 -7.71 11.86
C GLU A 267 -7.86 -8.36 12.26
N GLY A 268 -7.77 -8.91 13.48
CA GLY A 268 -6.59 -9.63 13.95
C GLY A 268 -5.44 -8.77 14.45
N ARG A 269 -5.57 -7.43 14.54
CA ARG A 269 -4.59 -6.60 15.23
C ARG A 269 -4.43 -7.09 16.67
N GLY A 270 -3.19 -7.11 17.20
CA GLY A 270 -2.89 -7.73 18.46
C GLY A 270 -2.71 -9.26 18.42
N SER A 271 -2.78 -9.87 17.22
CA SER A 271 -2.43 -11.27 16.97
C SER A 271 -1.14 -11.41 16.16
N ALA A 272 -0.72 -12.65 15.88
CA ALA A 272 0.46 -12.92 15.06
C ALA A 272 0.26 -12.54 13.58
N HIS A 273 -0.98 -12.57 13.07
CA HIS A 273 -1.33 -12.41 11.67
C HIS A 273 -2.49 -11.41 11.51
N ALA A 274 -2.23 -10.15 11.85
CA ALA A 274 -3.19 -9.09 11.64
C ALA A 274 -3.61 -9.03 10.16
N PHE A 275 -4.89 -8.80 9.89
CA PHE A 275 -5.54 -8.87 8.57
C PHE A 275 -5.57 -10.24 7.89
N ALA A 276 -4.98 -11.28 8.52
CA ALA A 276 -5.15 -12.67 8.11
C ALA A 276 -5.88 -13.52 9.16
N TYR A 277 -6.06 -13.02 10.38
CA TYR A 277 -6.96 -13.55 11.39
C TYR A 277 -8.17 -12.62 11.55
N ILE A 278 -9.36 -13.12 11.33
CA ILE A 278 -10.60 -12.36 11.42
C ILE A 278 -11.56 -13.07 12.38
N GLY A 279 -12.18 -12.34 13.30
CA GLY A 279 -13.11 -13.01 14.21
C GLY A 279 -13.88 -12.08 15.15
N HIS A 280 -14.80 -12.68 15.90
CA HIS A 280 -15.58 -12.01 16.93
C HIS A 280 -16.05 -13.01 17.97
N PRO A 281 -16.23 -12.67 19.27
CA PRO A 281 -16.73 -13.56 20.29
C PRO A 281 -18.12 -14.16 19.97
N SER A 282 -18.99 -13.40 19.29
CA SER A 282 -20.34 -13.85 18.90
C SER A 282 -20.40 -14.81 17.71
N ILE A 283 -19.27 -15.13 17.08
CA ILE A 283 -19.22 -16.15 16.02
C ILE A 283 -19.13 -17.52 16.68
N THR A 284 -20.11 -18.40 16.41
CA THR A 284 -20.19 -19.71 17.08
C THR A 284 -19.97 -20.89 16.14
N ASN A 285 -20.03 -20.67 14.83
CA ASN A 285 -19.97 -21.69 13.78
C ASN A 285 -18.57 -21.88 13.16
N LYS A 286 -17.51 -21.39 13.84
CA LYS A 286 -16.11 -21.53 13.40
C LYS A 286 -15.29 -22.20 14.49
N SER A 287 -14.39 -23.11 14.08
CA SER A 287 -13.49 -23.84 15.01
C SER A 287 -12.20 -23.10 15.30
N PHE A 288 -11.76 -22.18 14.43
CA PHE A 288 -10.58 -21.37 14.65
C PHE A 288 -10.87 -20.24 15.64
N SER A 289 -9.94 -19.98 16.57
CA SER A 289 -10.04 -18.85 17.49
C SER A 289 -8.68 -18.23 17.77
N PHE A 290 -8.70 -16.95 18.15
CA PHE A 290 -7.54 -16.18 18.59
C PHE A 290 -7.98 -15.13 19.61
N THR A 291 -7.02 -14.59 20.37
CA THR A 291 -7.27 -13.52 21.33
C THR A 291 -6.35 -12.35 21.02
N PRO A 292 -6.89 -11.16 20.65
CA PRO A 292 -6.10 -9.95 20.51
C PRO A 292 -5.41 -9.56 21.83
N ASN A 293 -4.09 -9.35 21.81
CA ASN A 293 -3.28 -8.94 22.96
C ASN A 293 -2.35 -7.79 22.57
N PRO A 294 -1.85 -6.96 23.49
CA PRO A 294 -0.93 -5.88 23.18
C PRO A 294 0.32 -6.40 22.47
N ARG A 295 0.64 -5.75 21.36
CA ARG A 295 1.86 -6.01 20.56
C ARG A 295 2.38 -4.68 20.02
N VAL A 296 3.66 -4.64 19.67
CA VAL A 296 4.24 -3.50 18.95
C VAL A 296 3.40 -3.19 17.70
N GLY A 297 3.00 -1.95 17.54
CA GLY A 297 2.11 -1.49 16.46
C GLY A 297 0.61 -1.72 16.72
N ALA A 298 0.23 -2.37 17.82
CA ALA A 298 -1.17 -2.66 18.18
C ALA A 298 -1.33 -2.81 19.70
N MET A 299 -0.93 -1.81 20.48
CA MET A 299 -1.07 -1.81 21.95
C MET A 299 -2.54 -1.74 22.38
N SER A 300 -3.41 -1.19 21.54
CA SER A 300 -4.85 -1.09 21.78
C SER A 300 -5.60 -1.56 20.52
N SER A 301 -6.08 -2.79 20.52
CA SER A 301 -6.84 -3.39 19.42
C SER A 301 -8.32 -3.62 19.80
N LYS A 302 -9.19 -3.73 18.78
CA LYS A 302 -10.58 -4.14 19.01
C LYS A 302 -10.63 -5.50 19.70
N LEU A 303 -11.60 -5.69 20.60
CA LEU A 303 -11.85 -6.95 21.30
C LEU A 303 -10.62 -7.46 22.09
N TYR A 304 -9.79 -6.54 22.59
CA TYR A 304 -8.63 -6.85 23.41
C TYR A 304 -8.99 -7.79 24.57
N GLY A 305 -8.20 -8.85 24.75
CA GLY A 305 -8.39 -9.86 25.81
C GLY A 305 -9.59 -10.78 25.61
N GLN A 306 -10.38 -10.63 24.53
CA GLN A 306 -11.54 -11.47 24.27
C GLN A 306 -11.19 -12.56 23.26
N GLN A 307 -11.63 -13.79 23.50
CA GLN A 307 -11.51 -14.87 22.53
C GLN A 307 -12.46 -14.61 21.36
N CYS A 308 -11.89 -14.46 20.16
CA CYS A 308 -12.60 -14.25 18.91
C CYS A 308 -12.58 -15.55 18.10
N ASN A 309 -13.74 -16.07 17.72
CA ASN A 309 -13.85 -17.19 16.81
C ASN A 309 -14.03 -16.66 15.38
N GLY A 310 -13.49 -17.37 14.37
CA GLY A 310 -13.58 -16.87 12.99
C GLY A 310 -12.71 -17.60 11.99
N TRP A 311 -11.95 -16.86 11.20
CA TRP A 311 -11.22 -17.32 10.02
C TRP A 311 -9.72 -17.19 10.19
N ASP A 312 -8.99 -18.27 9.88
CA ASP A 312 -7.53 -18.29 9.68
C ASP A 312 -7.25 -18.29 8.18
N LEU A 313 -6.96 -17.10 7.64
CA LEU A 313 -6.69 -16.92 6.22
C LEU A 313 -5.24 -17.27 5.86
N THR A 314 -4.35 -17.48 6.84
CA THR A 314 -2.96 -17.91 6.56
C THR A 314 -2.90 -19.28 5.90
N LYS A 315 -3.94 -20.10 6.09
CA LYS A 315 -4.10 -21.44 5.50
C LYS A 315 -4.87 -21.45 4.18
N GLN A 316 -5.29 -20.29 3.71
CA GLN A 316 -6.05 -20.13 2.48
C GLN A 316 -5.19 -19.46 1.41
N THR A 317 -5.46 -19.75 0.14
CA THR A 317 -4.81 -19.05 -0.97
C THR A 317 -5.44 -17.66 -1.10
N PRO A 318 -4.65 -16.59 -1.02
CA PRO A 318 -5.17 -15.24 -1.26
C PRO A 318 -5.77 -15.11 -2.67
N PRO A 319 -6.77 -14.23 -2.85
CA PRO A 319 -7.32 -13.93 -4.18
C PRO A 319 -6.23 -13.42 -5.12
N LYS A 320 -6.25 -13.88 -6.38
CA LYS A 320 -5.21 -13.53 -7.36
C LYS A 320 -5.54 -12.28 -8.19
N ASP A 321 -6.80 -11.97 -8.37
CA ASP A 321 -7.27 -10.99 -9.37
C ASP A 321 -8.45 -10.13 -8.89
N LYS A 322 -8.86 -10.29 -7.63
CA LYS A 322 -10.04 -9.61 -7.09
C LYS A 322 -10.02 -9.52 -5.56
N ILE A 323 -10.81 -8.60 -5.02
CA ILE A 323 -11.18 -8.56 -3.61
C ILE A 323 -12.13 -9.73 -3.33
N ASP A 324 -11.95 -10.46 -2.23
CA ASP A 324 -12.82 -11.57 -1.85
C ASP A 324 -14.12 -11.07 -1.20
N LEU A 325 -15.11 -10.78 -2.03
CA LEU A 325 -16.44 -10.41 -1.55
C LEU A 325 -17.20 -11.57 -0.90
N ALA A 326 -16.94 -12.81 -1.32
CA ALA A 326 -17.58 -13.97 -0.72
C ALA A 326 -17.24 -14.06 0.77
N LEU A 327 -15.97 -13.81 1.12
CA LEU A 327 -15.53 -13.74 2.51
C LEU A 327 -16.24 -12.62 3.31
N ILE A 328 -16.37 -11.42 2.74
CA ILE A 328 -17.06 -10.29 3.41
C ILE A 328 -18.55 -10.61 3.60
N ILE A 329 -19.21 -11.18 2.58
CA ILE A 329 -20.61 -11.62 2.65
C ILE A 329 -20.78 -12.72 3.71
N GLU A 330 -19.86 -13.69 3.77
CA GLU A 330 -19.87 -14.75 4.77
C GLU A 330 -19.73 -14.21 6.19
N MET A 331 -18.80 -13.27 6.41
CA MET A 331 -18.63 -12.60 7.71
C MET A 331 -19.92 -11.90 8.14
N TYR A 332 -20.54 -11.12 7.24
CA TYR A 332 -21.79 -10.45 7.52
C TYR A 332 -22.91 -11.47 7.83
N LYS A 333 -23.05 -12.55 7.04
CA LYS A 333 -24.05 -13.60 7.26
C LYS A 333 -23.82 -14.38 8.56
N SER A 334 -22.57 -14.60 8.96
CA SER A 334 -22.24 -15.35 10.19
C SER A 334 -22.44 -14.54 11.47
N PHE A 335 -22.40 -13.20 11.39
CA PHE A 335 -22.57 -12.35 12.55
C PHE A 335 -24.05 -12.33 13.00
N PRO A 336 -24.38 -12.63 14.27
CA PRO A 336 -25.77 -12.83 14.69
C PRO A 336 -26.59 -11.53 14.73
N GLN A 337 -25.99 -10.41 15.15
CA GLN A 337 -26.69 -9.11 15.30
C GLN A 337 -26.41 -8.20 14.08
N LYS A 338 -27.06 -8.48 12.94
CA LYS A 338 -26.84 -7.77 11.65
C LYS A 338 -26.84 -6.25 11.77
N ASP A 339 -27.75 -5.67 12.54
CA ASP A 339 -27.92 -4.22 12.69
C ASP A 339 -26.70 -3.55 13.35
N SER A 340 -25.93 -4.30 14.15
CA SER A 340 -24.73 -3.81 14.84
C SER A 340 -23.43 -4.24 14.19
N PHE A 341 -23.45 -4.91 13.03
CA PHE A 341 -22.25 -5.38 12.37
C PHE A 341 -21.30 -4.25 11.96
N PHE A 342 -21.83 -3.17 11.41
CA PHE A 342 -21.03 -2.01 11.03
C PHE A 342 -20.88 -1.05 12.22
N LEU A 343 -19.66 -0.55 12.46
CA LEU A 343 -19.39 0.46 13.49
C LEU A 343 -20.19 1.72 13.18
N ALA A 344 -21.18 2.00 14.02
CA ALA A 344 -22.05 3.16 13.86
C ALA A 344 -21.34 4.43 14.32
N PRO A 345 -21.23 5.47 13.49
CA PRO A 345 -20.77 6.79 13.90
C PRO A 345 -21.84 7.53 14.72
N LYS A 346 -21.44 8.58 15.43
CA LYS A 346 -22.36 9.39 16.25
C LYS A 346 -23.52 9.99 15.44
N THR A 347 -23.23 10.44 14.22
CA THR A 347 -24.22 11.15 13.36
C THR A 347 -25.09 10.22 12.54
N LYS A 348 -24.73 8.96 12.37
CA LYS A 348 -25.37 7.98 11.46
C LYS A 348 -25.42 8.38 9.98
N GLU A 349 -24.77 9.48 9.60
CA GLU A 349 -24.66 9.91 8.20
C GLU A 349 -23.85 8.88 7.40
N PRO A 350 -24.24 8.53 6.16
CA PRO A 350 -23.53 7.54 5.34
C PRO A 350 -22.03 7.85 5.20
N THR A 351 -21.66 9.13 5.08
CA THR A 351 -20.27 9.59 4.95
C THR A 351 -19.46 9.48 6.26
N ALA A 352 -20.13 9.31 7.39
CA ALA A 352 -19.48 9.18 8.70
C ALA A 352 -19.07 7.73 9.02
N TYR A 353 -19.70 6.73 8.39
CA TYR A 353 -19.34 5.33 8.61
C TYR A 353 -17.92 5.02 8.10
N PHE A 354 -17.08 4.46 8.97
CA PHE A 354 -15.70 4.13 8.59
C PHE A 354 -15.64 3.07 7.50
N PHE A 355 -16.55 2.09 7.52
CA PHE A 355 -16.70 1.11 6.44
C PHE A 355 -16.89 1.78 5.07
N ASN A 356 -17.75 2.80 4.99
CA ASN A 356 -18.02 3.52 3.75
C ASN A 356 -16.81 4.35 3.28
N LYS A 357 -16.02 4.91 4.20
CA LYS A 357 -14.75 5.58 3.88
C LYS A 357 -13.73 4.60 3.30
N LEU A 358 -13.64 3.39 3.87
CA LEU A 358 -12.77 2.32 3.35
C LEU A 358 -13.27 1.81 1.99
N ALA A 359 -14.56 1.55 1.85
CA ALA A 359 -15.17 1.15 0.58
C ALA A 359 -15.06 2.25 -0.49
N GLY A 360 -15.17 3.52 -0.09
CA GLY A 360 -15.17 4.69 -0.97
C GLY A 360 -16.56 5.16 -1.37
N ASN A 361 -17.63 4.48 -0.93
CA ASN A 361 -19.03 4.85 -1.09
C ASN A 361 -19.91 4.15 -0.05
N ALA A 362 -21.20 4.49 0.01
CA ALA A 362 -22.17 3.81 0.89
C ALA A 362 -22.80 2.58 0.25
N GLN A 363 -22.65 2.40 -1.05
CA GLN A 363 -23.39 1.39 -1.81
C GLN A 363 -23.02 -0.04 -1.37
N LEU A 364 -21.72 -0.33 -1.15
CA LEU A 364 -21.26 -1.66 -0.73
C LEU A 364 -21.90 -2.06 0.61
N MET A 365 -21.93 -1.15 1.60
CA MET A 365 -22.55 -1.44 2.89
C MET A 365 -24.05 -1.74 2.74
N GLN A 366 -24.75 -0.96 1.93
CA GLN A 366 -26.18 -1.17 1.68
C GLN A 366 -26.43 -2.51 0.97
N GLN A 367 -25.65 -2.84 -0.05
CA GLN A 367 -25.76 -4.11 -0.78
C GLN A 367 -25.53 -5.34 0.13
N LEU A 368 -24.58 -5.24 1.08
CA LEU A 368 -24.39 -6.30 2.08
C LEU A 368 -25.62 -6.46 2.99
N LYS A 369 -26.23 -5.36 3.43
CA LYS A 369 -27.45 -5.35 4.23
C LYS A 369 -28.63 -5.95 3.48
N ASP A 370 -28.76 -5.64 2.21
CA ASP A 370 -29.82 -6.13 1.32
C ASP A 370 -29.63 -7.58 0.88
N GLY A 371 -28.48 -8.19 1.23
CA GLY A 371 -28.18 -9.57 0.86
C GLY A 371 -27.85 -9.77 -0.61
N ALA A 372 -27.36 -8.74 -1.30
CA ALA A 372 -26.98 -8.80 -2.70
C ALA A 372 -25.92 -9.87 -2.97
N SER A 373 -25.98 -10.48 -4.15
CA SER A 373 -24.98 -11.46 -4.58
C SER A 373 -23.64 -10.78 -4.91
N GLU A 374 -22.53 -11.53 -4.82
CA GLU A 374 -21.21 -11.03 -5.28
C GLU A 374 -21.27 -10.50 -6.71
N ALA A 375 -21.98 -11.20 -7.60
CA ALA A 375 -22.09 -10.81 -9.00
C ALA A 375 -22.81 -9.45 -9.17
N ASP A 376 -23.88 -9.22 -8.41
CA ASP A 376 -24.63 -7.97 -8.49
C ASP A 376 -23.83 -6.81 -7.87
N ILE A 377 -23.12 -7.05 -6.77
CA ILE A 377 -22.20 -6.05 -6.19
C ILE A 377 -21.15 -5.66 -7.21
N ARG A 378 -20.47 -6.61 -7.85
CA ARG A 378 -19.40 -6.33 -8.82
C ARG A 378 -19.87 -5.52 -10.02
N LYS A 379 -21.06 -5.80 -10.56
CA LYS A 379 -21.64 -5.03 -11.66
C LYS A 379 -21.72 -3.54 -11.36
N THR A 380 -21.89 -3.14 -10.11
CA THR A 380 -22.07 -1.73 -9.76
C THR A 380 -20.78 -0.92 -9.87
N TRP A 381 -19.62 -1.52 -9.73
CA TRP A 381 -18.35 -0.81 -9.83
C TRP A 381 -17.59 -1.01 -11.17
N GLU A 382 -18.05 -1.93 -12.04
CA GLU A 382 -17.43 -2.18 -13.36
C GLU A 382 -17.26 -0.92 -14.23
N PRO A 383 -18.27 -0.02 -14.35
CA PRO A 383 -18.11 1.19 -15.15
C PRO A 383 -16.96 2.07 -14.64
N GLY A 384 -16.86 2.24 -13.31
CA GLY A 384 -15.79 2.99 -12.65
C GLY A 384 -14.42 2.36 -12.86
N LEU A 385 -14.32 1.03 -12.71
CA LEU A 385 -13.08 0.29 -12.98
C LEU A 385 -12.63 0.43 -14.44
N THR A 386 -13.56 0.35 -15.38
CA THR A 386 -13.28 0.52 -16.81
C THR A 386 -12.73 1.92 -17.10
N ALA A 387 -13.35 2.96 -16.53
CA ALA A 387 -12.87 4.33 -16.66
C ALA A 387 -11.48 4.51 -16.04
N PHE A 388 -11.28 4.00 -14.82
CA PHE A 388 -9.98 4.08 -14.14
C PHE A 388 -8.88 3.35 -14.93
N LYS A 389 -9.13 2.14 -15.43
CA LYS A 389 -8.16 1.38 -16.24
C LYS A 389 -7.69 2.15 -17.48
N LYS A 390 -8.55 2.97 -18.10
CA LYS A 390 -8.18 3.86 -19.22
C LYS A 390 -7.22 4.97 -18.77
N ILE A 391 -7.48 5.59 -17.61
CA ILE A 391 -6.59 6.60 -17.02
C ILE A 391 -5.25 5.96 -16.65
N ARG A 392 -5.29 4.87 -15.88
CA ARG A 392 -4.13 4.12 -15.42
C ARG A 392 -3.16 3.79 -16.55
N LYS A 393 -3.67 3.31 -17.69
CA LYS A 393 -2.86 2.88 -18.84
C LYS A 393 -1.89 3.95 -19.36
N LYS A 394 -2.20 5.24 -19.18
CA LYS A 394 -1.34 6.36 -19.62
C LYS A 394 -0.04 6.46 -18.81
N TYR A 395 -0.01 5.91 -17.60
CA TYR A 395 1.05 6.13 -16.62
C TYR A 395 1.82 4.88 -16.26
N LEU A 396 1.51 3.74 -16.87
CA LEU A 396 2.22 2.49 -16.64
C LEU A 396 3.66 2.58 -17.16
N LEU A 397 4.60 2.18 -16.32
CA LEU A 397 6.04 2.13 -16.59
C LEU A 397 6.50 0.69 -16.89
N TYR A 398 5.67 -0.28 -16.51
CA TYR A 398 6.00 -1.70 -16.59
C TYR A 398 4.94 -2.46 -17.40
N PRO A 399 5.34 -3.53 -18.11
CA PRO A 399 4.41 -4.38 -18.86
C PRO A 399 3.44 -5.16 -17.95
#